data_15686efad83033e9ffd37edd59e38ac6
#
_entry.id   15686efad83033e9ffd37edd59e38ac6
#
_cell.length_a   1.000
_cell.length_b   1.000
_cell.length_c   1.000
_cell.angle_alpha   90.00
_cell.angle_beta   90.00
_cell.angle_gamma   90.00
#
_symmetry.space_group_name_H-M   'P 1'
#
loop_
_entity.id
_entity.type
_entity.pdbx_description
1 polymer ?
#
loop_
_entity_poly.entity_id
_entity_poly.type
_entity_poly.pdbx_seq_one_letter_code
_entity_poly.pdbx_strand_id
1 'polypeptide(L)'
;IPLRLVGSEMCIRDRAIPEFQDALIRQEKAEDLLPVSAVYGPNGGGKTNLLQAFFCLINLVVKPIHALEKNRQPMIFQQGSSVAPFMLDESSANEPTIFQVFFRVGEKEYQYYISLKEEIVFESLLWRTLGGKKTGLIFERDGQKIELGASINKASINLDVNPKMPYLSFLAINYNIPVIAEVQNWFESCITQSYANPRAENIVLVSKSETTKESLIHALNDVGIDLSGYRYDEDSKHLFTQRTINGKVYELPFEAESDGTKKMIAALPVLMVALQEGRTVVVDELDAKLHPKLLRYVIQMFKNPELNKKGAQLLFSSHDLTTMKNTVFRRDEIWFAAMNDNHESEIYSLYEFRQEDNTRVKSTAAFDKQYLEGRYGADPYLSNMLTGRDWA
;
A
#
# COMPACT_ATOMS: atom_id res chain seq x y z
N ILE A 1 6.44 3.87 17.67
CA ILE A 1 6.86 2.63 17.00
C ILE A 1 7.41 3.02 15.65
N PRO A 2 8.68 2.71 15.33
CA PRO A 2 9.20 2.96 13.99
C PRO A 2 8.42 2.09 13.00
N LEU A 3 7.65 2.73 12.15
CA LEU A 3 6.91 2.05 11.10
C LEU A 3 7.92 1.62 10.03
N ARG A 4 8.40 0.40 10.10
CA ARG A 4 9.21 -0.20 9.05
C ARG A 4 8.29 -0.76 7.97
N LEU A 5 7.80 0.09 7.10
CA LEU A 5 6.89 -0.28 6.02
C LEU A 5 7.55 -0.16 4.67
N VAL A 6 7.29 -1.16 3.84
CA VAL A 6 7.64 -1.25 2.42
C VAL A 6 9.13 -1.41 2.14
N GLY A 7 9.52 -2.54 1.60
CA GLY A 7 10.88 -2.91 1.19
C GLY A 7 11.48 -4.02 2.06
N SER A 8 11.64 -3.86 3.36
CA SER A 8 12.10 -4.96 4.22
C SER A 8 10.97 -5.94 4.57
N GLU A 9 9.74 -5.45 4.67
CA GLU A 9 8.58 -6.26 5.03
C GLU A 9 7.98 -7.01 3.83
N MET A 10 8.13 -6.48 2.62
CA MET A 10 7.72 -7.16 1.39
C MET A 10 8.87 -7.94 0.70
N CYS A 11 9.99 -8.14 1.37
CA CYS A 11 11.01 -9.08 0.93
C CYS A 11 10.63 -10.52 1.32
N ILE A 12 11.03 -11.49 0.50
CA ILE A 12 10.85 -12.89 0.83
C ILE A 12 11.56 -13.24 2.14
N ARG A 13 10.84 -13.85 3.07
CA ARG A 13 11.37 -14.33 4.36
C ARG A 13 11.40 -15.84 4.44
N ASP A 14 10.54 -16.52 3.73
CA ASP A 14 10.40 -17.96 3.70
C ASP A 14 10.94 -18.56 2.39
N ARG A 15 12.25 -18.69 2.31
CA ARG A 15 12.92 -19.25 1.13
C ARG A 15 12.65 -20.76 0.93
N ALA A 16 12.19 -21.43 1.98
CA ALA A 16 12.00 -22.89 1.97
C ALA A 16 10.67 -23.33 1.37
N ILE A 17 9.75 -22.41 1.06
CA ILE A 17 8.45 -22.74 0.47
C ILE A 17 8.61 -22.90 -1.04
N PRO A 18 8.37 -24.10 -1.60
CA PRO A 18 8.37 -24.29 -3.06
C PRO A 18 7.14 -23.69 -3.73
N GLU A 19 6.02 -23.56 -2.99
CA GLU A 19 4.77 -23.02 -3.49
C GLU A 19 4.90 -21.53 -3.80
N PHE A 20 4.27 -21.07 -4.88
CA PHE A 20 4.26 -19.69 -5.33
C PHE A 20 5.64 -19.08 -5.68
N GLN A 21 6.64 -19.90 -5.97
CA GLN A 21 7.96 -19.42 -6.38
C GLN A 21 7.89 -18.60 -7.67
N ASP A 22 7.01 -18.97 -8.60
CA ASP A 22 6.83 -18.27 -9.89
C ASP A 22 6.13 -16.92 -9.72
N ALA A 23 5.44 -16.70 -8.60
CA ALA A 23 4.77 -15.44 -8.29
C ALA A 23 5.72 -14.37 -7.71
N LEU A 24 6.93 -14.75 -7.30
CA LEU A 24 7.88 -13.81 -6.72
C LEU A 24 8.43 -12.82 -7.76
N ILE A 25 8.60 -11.57 -7.34
CA ILE A 25 9.28 -10.55 -8.13
C ILE A 25 10.78 -10.81 -8.00
N ARG A 26 11.36 -11.43 -9.04
CA ARG A 26 12.76 -11.87 -9.06
C ARG A 26 13.72 -10.70 -9.06
N GLN A 27 14.79 -10.84 -8.27
CA GLN A 27 15.89 -9.87 -8.15
C GLN A 27 17.24 -10.58 -8.35
N GLU A 28 18.00 -10.22 -9.37
CA GLU A 28 19.28 -10.89 -9.68
C GLU A 28 20.34 -10.74 -8.57
N LYS A 29 20.36 -9.58 -7.90
CA LYS A 29 21.44 -9.20 -6.96
C LYS A 29 20.98 -9.03 -5.52
N ALA A 30 19.70 -9.26 -5.25
CA ALA A 30 19.10 -9.06 -3.92
C ALA A 30 18.04 -10.12 -3.64
N GLU A 31 17.42 -10.05 -2.47
CA GLU A 31 16.29 -10.91 -2.14
C GLU A 31 15.10 -10.61 -3.04
N ASP A 32 14.37 -11.64 -3.46
CA ASP A 32 13.13 -11.50 -4.20
C ASP A 32 12.11 -10.73 -3.37
N LEU A 33 11.16 -10.09 -4.04
CA LEU A 33 10.09 -9.35 -3.39
C LEU A 33 8.76 -10.10 -3.49
N LEU A 34 7.92 -9.89 -2.50
CA LEU A 34 6.55 -10.38 -2.48
C LEU A 34 5.66 -9.45 -3.33
N PRO A 35 4.86 -9.97 -4.26
CA PRO A 35 3.93 -9.17 -5.05
C PRO A 35 2.73 -8.71 -4.24
N VAL A 36 2.42 -9.41 -3.15
CA VAL A 36 1.23 -9.16 -2.33
C VAL A 36 1.57 -9.28 -0.85
N SER A 37 1.00 -8.39 -0.04
CA SER A 37 0.97 -8.50 1.42
C SER A 37 -0.42 -8.14 1.93
N ALA A 38 -1.02 -9.01 2.73
CA ALA A 38 -2.36 -8.85 3.28
C ALA A 38 -2.30 -8.69 4.79
N VAL A 39 -2.93 -7.64 5.31
CA VAL A 39 -2.98 -7.33 6.75
C VAL A 39 -4.34 -7.71 7.31
N TYR A 40 -4.35 -8.65 8.24
CA TYR A 40 -5.52 -9.13 8.96
C TYR A 40 -5.49 -8.69 10.43
N GLY A 41 -6.59 -8.85 11.13
CA GLY A 41 -6.71 -8.55 12.56
C GLY A 41 -8.10 -8.05 12.94
N PRO A 42 -8.38 -7.90 14.25
CA PRO A 42 -9.67 -7.45 14.74
C PRO A 42 -9.97 -5.99 14.36
N ASN A 43 -11.24 -5.59 14.52
CA ASN A 43 -11.60 -4.18 14.51
C ASN A 43 -10.86 -3.48 15.65
N GLY A 44 -10.27 -2.33 15.36
CA GLY A 44 -9.45 -1.61 16.34
C GLY A 44 -7.99 -2.12 16.45
N GLY A 45 -7.61 -3.25 15.84
CA GLY A 45 -6.25 -3.79 15.91
C GLY A 45 -5.16 -2.95 15.23
N GLY A 46 -5.52 -1.88 14.49
CA GLY A 46 -4.57 -0.94 13.89
C GLY A 46 -4.28 -1.15 12.41
N LYS A 47 -5.01 -2.04 11.71
CA LYS A 47 -4.84 -2.25 10.25
C LYS A 47 -4.89 -0.95 9.46
N THR A 48 -5.97 -0.19 9.64
CA THR A 48 -6.16 1.11 8.98
C THR A 48 -5.08 2.11 9.35
N ASN A 49 -4.66 2.16 10.63
CA ASN A 49 -3.60 3.06 11.09
C ASN A 49 -2.27 2.76 10.40
N LEU A 50 -1.95 1.48 10.20
CA LEU A 50 -0.77 1.04 9.47
C LEU A 50 -0.76 1.58 8.03
N LEU A 51 -1.87 1.39 7.30
CA LEU A 51 -1.98 1.84 5.91
C LEU A 51 -2.06 3.37 5.81
N GLN A 52 -2.75 4.02 6.75
CA GLN A 52 -2.79 5.48 6.84
C GLN A 52 -1.43 6.10 7.14
N ALA A 53 -0.58 5.43 7.90
CA ALA A 53 0.77 5.91 8.15
C ALA A 53 1.62 5.93 6.87
N PHE A 54 1.50 4.92 6.02
CA PHE A 54 2.13 4.93 4.70
C PHE A 54 1.59 6.05 3.81
N PHE A 55 0.27 6.21 3.81
CA PHE A 55 -0.40 7.31 3.13
C PHE A 55 0.07 8.69 3.61
N CYS A 56 0.22 8.84 4.94
CA CYS A 56 0.69 10.06 5.57
C CYS A 56 2.12 10.41 5.12
N LEU A 57 3.01 9.40 5.10
CA LEU A 57 4.38 9.57 4.63
C LEU A 57 4.45 10.03 3.17
N ILE A 58 3.69 9.38 2.27
CA ILE A 58 3.63 9.79 0.85
C ILE A 58 3.16 11.24 0.73
N ASN A 59 2.06 11.59 1.40
CA ASN A 59 1.54 12.95 1.37
C ASN A 59 2.53 13.97 1.90
N LEU A 60 3.23 13.66 2.98
CA LEU A 60 4.23 14.54 3.58
C LEU A 60 5.34 14.90 2.57
N VAL A 61 5.78 13.92 1.78
CA VAL A 61 6.83 14.10 0.78
C VAL A 61 6.31 14.75 -0.51
N VAL A 62 5.14 14.35 -0.99
CA VAL A 62 4.66 14.70 -2.34
C VAL A 62 3.83 15.99 -2.35
N LYS A 63 3.03 16.24 -1.29
CA LYS A 63 2.13 17.41 -1.22
C LYS A 63 2.80 18.78 -1.43
N PRO A 64 4.01 19.06 -0.88
CA PRO A 64 4.67 20.35 -1.11
C PRO A 64 4.94 20.64 -2.58
N ILE A 65 5.20 19.62 -3.39
CA ILE A 65 5.46 19.73 -4.82
C ILE A 65 4.16 20.00 -5.58
N HIS A 66 3.12 19.22 -5.30
CA HIS A 66 1.82 19.40 -5.95
C HIS A 66 1.16 20.76 -5.64
N ALA A 67 1.46 21.35 -4.49
CA ALA A 67 0.97 22.70 -4.16
C ALA A 67 1.48 23.78 -5.11
N LEU A 68 2.60 23.56 -5.81
CA LEU A 68 3.18 24.48 -6.79
C LEU A 68 2.69 24.24 -8.22
N GLU A 69 2.18 23.07 -8.52
CA GLU A 69 1.73 22.67 -9.86
C GLU A 69 0.21 22.85 -10.02
N LYS A 70 -0.22 24.03 -10.51
CA LYS A 70 -1.65 24.37 -10.68
C LYS A 70 -2.46 23.42 -11.58
N ASN A 71 -1.82 22.58 -12.41
CA ASN A 71 -2.48 21.75 -13.43
C ASN A 71 -2.32 20.23 -13.23
N ARG A 72 -1.59 19.77 -12.20
CA ARG A 72 -1.52 18.35 -11.88
C ARG A 72 -2.63 18.03 -10.90
N GLN A 73 -3.68 17.34 -11.36
CA GLN A 73 -4.60 16.67 -10.45
C GLN A 73 -3.82 15.52 -9.80
N PRO A 74 -3.66 15.54 -8.47
CA PRO A 74 -3.00 14.43 -7.79
C PRO A 74 -3.77 13.14 -8.06
N MET A 75 -3.09 12.09 -8.51
CA MET A 75 -3.68 10.76 -8.50
C MET A 75 -4.06 10.45 -7.05
N ILE A 76 -5.34 10.68 -6.74
CA ILE A 76 -6.07 10.16 -5.58
C ILE A 76 -5.34 10.37 -4.24
N PHE A 77 -5.31 11.60 -3.77
CA PHE A 77 -5.00 11.90 -2.38
C PHE A 77 -6.31 12.00 -1.57
N GLN A 78 -6.47 11.14 -0.58
CA GLN A 78 -7.49 11.37 0.45
C GLN A 78 -7.09 12.58 1.30
N GLN A 79 -8.07 13.44 1.60
CA GLN A 79 -7.85 14.60 2.47
C GLN A 79 -7.53 14.16 3.91
N GLY A 80 -6.42 14.69 4.43
CA GLY A 80 -6.30 14.99 5.86
C GLY A 80 -5.96 13.83 6.78
N SER A 81 -4.73 13.31 6.73
CA SER A 81 -4.16 12.72 7.93
C SER A 81 -3.13 13.68 8.50
N SER A 82 -3.46 14.32 9.62
CA SER A 82 -2.47 14.94 10.48
C SER A 82 -1.69 13.84 11.18
N VAL A 83 -0.38 13.97 11.26
CA VAL A 83 0.44 13.12 12.10
C VAL A 83 0.07 13.42 13.54
N ALA A 84 -0.50 12.45 14.24
CA ALA A 84 -0.82 12.54 15.67
C ALA A 84 0.01 11.52 16.44
N PRO A 85 0.59 11.89 17.59
CA PRO A 85 1.26 10.94 18.46
C PRO A 85 0.26 9.94 19.06
N PHE A 86 0.77 8.83 19.60
CA PHE A 86 -0.05 7.92 20.38
C PHE A 86 -0.55 8.63 21.65
N MET A 87 -1.87 8.66 21.86
CA MET A 87 -2.48 9.51 22.88
C MET A 87 -2.86 8.77 24.18
N LEU A 88 -2.70 7.44 24.19
CA LEU A 88 -3.06 6.62 25.37
C LEU A 88 -1.87 6.39 26.31
N ASP A 89 -0.75 7.04 26.05
CA ASP A 89 0.43 7.06 26.90
C ASP A 89 1.00 8.49 26.97
N GLU A 90 1.16 9.04 28.20
CA GLU A 90 1.64 10.40 28.42
C GLU A 90 3.08 10.61 27.92
N SER A 91 3.93 9.58 27.95
CA SER A 91 5.29 9.66 27.44
C SER A 91 5.31 9.78 25.93
N SER A 92 4.50 8.99 25.25
CA SER A 92 4.40 8.96 23.78
C SER A 92 3.85 10.25 23.17
N ALA A 93 2.99 10.99 23.90
CA ALA A 93 2.48 12.29 23.48
C ALA A 93 3.61 13.32 23.25
N ASN A 94 4.74 13.12 23.93
CA ASN A 94 5.92 13.98 23.83
C ASN A 94 7.02 13.42 22.91
N GLU A 95 6.86 12.22 22.39
CA GLU A 95 7.79 11.59 21.46
C GLU A 95 7.49 12.00 20.00
N PRO A 96 8.51 12.08 19.13
CA PRO A 96 8.28 12.31 17.71
C PRO A 96 7.67 11.09 17.04
N THR A 97 6.77 11.32 16.08
CA THR A 97 6.33 10.25 15.18
C THR A 97 7.41 9.95 14.17
N ILE A 98 7.71 8.67 13.97
CA ILE A 98 8.81 8.21 13.12
C ILE A 98 8.23 7.41 11.95
N PHE A 99 8.69 7.74 10.74
CA PHE A 99 8.47 6.94 9.54
C PHE A 99 9.81 6.48 8.99
N GLN A 100 9.89 5.22 8.63
CA GLN A 100 11.04 4.63 7.96
C GLN A 100 10.55 3.74 6.81
N VAL A 101 11.06 3.94 5.62
CA VAL A 101 10.72 3.14 4.44
C VAL A 101 11.99 2.72 3.71
N PHE A 102 11.99 1.47 3.25
CA PHE A 102 13.00 0.92 2.36
C PHE A 102 12.33 0.63 1.01
N PHE A 103 12.97 1.03 -0.07
CA PHE A 103 12.42 0.82 -1.40
C PHE A 103 13.54 0.67 -2.44
N ARG A 104 13.19 0.11 -3.58
CA ARG A 104 14.14 -0.15 -4.66
C ARG A 104 13.73 0.61 -5.91
N VAL A 105 14.72 1.23 -6.55
CA VAL A 105 14.57 1.86 -7.87
C VAL A 105 15.76 1.48 -8.70
N GLY A 106 15.53 0.82 -9.84
CA GLY A 106 16.60 0.28 -10.67
C GLY A 106 17.51 -0.67 -9.88
N GLU A 107 18.81 -0.42 -9.91
CA GLU A 107 19.81 -1.24 -9.20
C GLU A 107 20.17 -0.69 -7.81
N LYS A 108 19.34 0.17 -7.23
CA LYS A 108 19.59 0.77 -5.93
C LYS A 108 18.46 0.47 -4.94
N GLU A 109 18.86 0.33 -3.69
CA GLU A 109 17.96 0.29 -2.54
C GLU A 109 18.16 1.56 -1.73
N TYR A 110 17.06 2.21 -1.39
CA TYR A 110 17.00 3.44 -0.61
C TYR A 110 16.41 3.18 0.75
N GLN A 111 16.87 3.94 1.74
CA GLN A 111 16.26 4.04 3.06
C GLN A 111 15.93 5.52 3.28
N TYR A 112 14.67 5.81 3.44
CA TYR A 112 14.22 7.13 3.85
C TYR A 112 13.68 7.06 5.26
N TYR A 113 14.16 7.93 6.12
CA TYR A 113 13.78 8.06 7.51
C TYR A 113 13.37 9.50 7.78
N ILE A 114 12.25 9.70 8.47
CA ILE A 114 11.80 11.01 8.93
C ILE A 114 11.15 10.90 10.31
N SER A 115 11.51 11.81 11.20
CA SER A 115 11.01 11.95 12.56
C SER A 115 10.48 13.36 12.74
N LEU A 116 9.24 13.49 13.19
CA LEU A 116 8.57 14.79 13.29
C LEU A 116 7.62 14.89 14.48
N LYS A 117 7.47 16.11 14.98
CA LYS A 117 6.41 16.58 15.88
C LYS A 117 5.62 17.68 15.16
N GLU A 118 5.66 18.89 15.68
CA GLU A 118 5.20 20.09 14.97
C GLU A 118 6.12 20.46 13.82
N GLU A 119 7.43 20.15 13.96
CA GLU A 119 8.50 20.36 13.01
C GLU A 119 9.25 19.06 12.76
N ILE A 120 10.05 19.02 11.71
CA ILE A 120 10.91 17.88 11.41
C ILE A 120 12.09 17.90 12.40
N VAL A 121 12.18 16.84 13.20
CA VAL A 121 13.24 16.64 14.19
C VAL A 121 14.47 16.05 13.51
N PHE A 122 14.26 14.98 12.74
CA PHE A 122 15.34 14.31 12.02
C PHE A 122 14.85 13.80 10.67
N GLU A 123 15.69 13.87 9.64
CA GLU A 123 15.40 13.33 8.31
C GLU A 123 16.68 12.79 7.67
N SER A 124 16.64 11.62 7.05
CA SER A 124 17.80 11.10 6.32
C SER A 124 17.39 10.30 5.09
N LEU A 125 18.23 10.35 4.08
CA LEU A 125 18.13 9.54 2.88
C LEU A 125 19.46 8.85 2.62
N LEU A 126 19.42 7.53 2.70
CA LEU A 126 20.54 6.64 2.46
C LEU A 126 20.28 5.78 1.22
N TRP A 127 21.35 5.30 0.61
CA TRP A 127 21.28 4.38 -0.52
C TRP A 127 22.36 3.32 -0.49
N ARG A 128 22.11 2.20 -1.17
CA ARG A 128 23.13 1.19 -1.50
C ARG A 128 22.81 0.57 -2.86
N THR A 129 23.83 0.01 -3.54
CA THR A 129 23.58 -0.85 -4.68
C THR A 129 22.93 -2.16 -4.24
N LEU A 130 22.04 -2.73 -5.05
CA LEU A 130 21.42 -4.04 -4.77
C LEU A 130 22.49 -5.11 -4.54
N GLY A 131 22.37 -5.84 -3.42
CA GLY A 131 23.36 -6.82 -2.97
C GLY A 131 24.66 -6.21 -2.43
N GLY A 132 24.80 -4.89 -2.45
CA GLY A 132 25.95 -4.16 -1.90
C GLY A 132 25.93 -4.09 -0.37
N LYS A 133 27.10 -4.05 0.24
CA LYS A 133 27.26 -3.95 1.69
C LYS A 133 27.47 -2.52 2.19
N LYS A 134 27.93 -1.61 1.32
CA LYS A 134 28.24 -0.23 1.69
C LYS A 134 27.01 0.66 1.48
N THR A 135 26.61 1.35 2.55
CA THR A 135 25.59 2.38 2.51
C THR A 135 26.23 3.74 2.29
N GLY A 136 25.70 4.50 1.34
CA GLY A 136 26.08 5.88 1.07
C GLY A 136 25.05 6.85 1.60
N LEU A 137 25.52 7.98 2.13
CA LEU A 137 24.66 9.11 2.53
C LEU A 137 24.28 9.92 1.28
N ILE A 138 23.01 10.27 1.14
CA ILE A 138 22.54 11.31 0.21
C ILE A 138 22.40 12.62 0.97
N PHE A 139 21.62 12.64 2.03
CA PHE A 139 21.58 13.74 3.00
C PHE A 139 21.13 13.24 4.39
N GLU A 140 21.50 14.01 5.41
CA GLU A 140 21.03 13.89 6.78
C GLU A 140 20.71 15.30 7.31
N ARG A 141 19.60 15.43 8.03
CA ARG A 141 19.12 16.63 8.68
C ARG A 141 18.81 16.36 10.13
N ASP A 142 19.43 17.10 11.03
CA ASP A 142 19.15 17.11 12.47
C ASP A 142 18.72 18.54 12.86
N GLY A 143 17.40 18.71 13.05
CA GLY A 143 16.78 20.04 13.17
C GLY A 143 17.06 20.93 11.96
N GLN A 144 17.91 21.95 12.14
CA GLN A 144 18.35 22.86 11.06
C GLN A 144 19.77 22.55 10.55
N LYS A 145 20.45 21.58 11.16
CA LYS A 145 21.79 21.17 10.69
C LYS A 145 21.65 20.13 9.60
N ILE A 146 22.20 20.43 8.42
CA ILE A 146 22.09 19.54 7.25
C ILE A 146 23.49 19.11 6.80
N GLU A 147 23.67 17.81 6.62
CA GLU A 147 24.85 17.19 6.01
C GLU A 147 24.48 16.59 4.65
N LEU A 148 25.27 16.88 3.63
CA LEU A 148 25.09 16.34 2.28
C LEU A 148 26.15 15.28 1.99
N GLY A 149 25.72 14.18 1.39
CA GLY A 149 26.58 13.12 0.92
C GLY A 149 27.33 13.47 -0.38
N ALA A 150 28.19 12.54 -0.81
CA ALA A 150 29.05 12.74 -1.98
C ALA A 150 28.26 12.77 -3.32
N SER A 151 27.04 12.29 -3.35
CA SER A 151 26.17 12.28 -4.54
C SER A 151 25.55 13.64 -4.87
N ILE A 152 25.69 14.62 -3.96
CA ILE A 152 25.14 15.97 -4.12
C ILE A 152 26.29 16.99 -4.19
N ASN A 153 26.26 17.88 -5.19
CA ASN A 153 27.22 18.98 -5.27
C ASN A 153 26.89 20.05 -4.22
N LYS A 154 27.68 20.10 -3.16
CA LYS A 154 27.45 20.96 -1.99
C LYS A 154 27.51 22.48 -2.27
N ALA A 155 28.23 22.89 -3.31
CA ALA A 155 28.55 24.31 -3.55
C ALA A 155 27.33 25.17 -3.95
N SER A 156 26.25 24.55 -4.42
CA SER A 156 25.08 25.25 -4.97
C SER A 156 23.78 24.98 -4.21
N ILE A 157 23.82 24.23 -3.10
CA ILE A 157 22.63 23.82 -2.37
C ILE A 157 22.40 24.73 -1.17
N ASN A 158 21.18 25.27 -1.07
CA ASN A 158 20.76 26.01 0.12
C ASN A 158 20.46 25.01 1.26
N LEU A 159 21.03 25.27 2.43
CA LEU A 159 20.82 24.48 3.64
C LEU A 159 19.77 25.10 4.59
N ASP A 160 19.27 26.30 4.29
CA ASP A 160 18.21 26.94 5.05
C ASP A 160 16.85 26.53 4.49
N VAL A 161 16.08 25.78 5.25
CA VAL A 161 14.79 25.20 4.84
C VAL A 161 13.75 25.40 5.94
N ASN A 162 12.50 25.59 5.53
CA ASN A 162 11.38 25.65 6.46
C ASN A 162 11.37 24.41 7.39
N PRO A 163 11.32 24.58 8.73
CA PRO A 163 11.39 23.46 9.67
C PRO A 163 10.26 22.42 9.52
N LYS A 164 9.14 22.80 8.88
CA LYS A 164 7.99 21.91 8.63
C LYS A 164 8.02 21.22 7.27
N MET A 165 8.97 21.57 6.41
CA MET A 165 9.09 21.03 5.05
C MET A 165 10.13 19.91 5.00
N PRO A 166 9.81 18.70 4.48
CA PRO A 166 10.81 17.67 4.24
C PRO A 166 11.93 18.19 3.33
N TYR A 167 13.16 17.88 3.69
CA TYR A 167 14.32 18.31 2.91
C TYR A 167 14.37 17.62 1.55
N LEU A 168 13.89 16.36 1.49
CA LEU A 168 13.69 15.65 0.23
C LEU A 168 12.80 16.45 -0.73
N SER A 169 11.65 16.93 -0.25
CA SER A 169 10.73 17.73 -1.05
C SER A 169 11.34 19.09 -1.44
N PHE A 170 12.05 19.73 -0.51
CA PHE A 170 12.77 20.99 -0.79
C PHE A 170 13.79 20.81 -1.91
N LEU A 171 14.60 19.75 -1.86
CA LEU A 171 15.57 19.44 -2.91
C LEU A 171 14.90 19.16 -4.27
N ALA A 172 13.81 18.38 -4.26
CA ALA A 172 13.06 18.05 -5.47
C ALA A 172 12.42 19.27 -6.15
N ILE A 173 11.98 20.26 -5.36
CA ILE A 173 11.35 21.48 -5.86
C ILE A 173 12.39 22.44 -6.44
N ASN A 174 13.53 22.60 -5.78
CA ASN A 174 14.45 23.69 -6.06
C ASN A 174 15.64 23.29 -6.92
N TYR A 175 15.93 21.98 -7.06
CA TYR A 175 17.15 21.51 -7.71
C TYR A 175 16.88 20.32 -8.63
N ASN A 176 17.57 20.28 -9.77
CA ASN A 176 17.54 19.13 -10.67
C ASN A 176 18.66 18.14 -10.31
N ILE A 177 18.45 17.37 -9.25
CA ILE A 177 19.39 16.37 -8.76
C ILE A 177 18.86 14.98 -9.13
N PRO A 178 19.54 14.22 -10.00
CA PRO A 178 19.00 12.94 -10.53
C PRO A 178 18.58 11.94 -9.44
N VAL A 179 19.36 11.76 -8.38
CA VAL A 179 19.04 10.84 -7.30
C VAL A 179 17.83 11.30 -6.48
N ILE A 180 17.63 12.59 -6.32
CA ILE A 180 16.46 13.16 -5.64
C ILE A 180 15.21 12.96 -6.51
N ALA A 181 15.31 13.25 -7.82
CA ALA A 181 14.21 13.02 -8.77
C ALA A 181 13.80 11.53 -8.83
N GLU A 182 14.78 10.61 -8.80
CA GLU A 182 14.54 9.16 -8.77
C GLU A 182 13.72 8.76 -7.54
N VAL A 183 14.12 9.24 -6.36
CA VAL A 183 13.42 8.97 -5.08
C VAL A 183 12.05 9.61 -5.05
N GLN A 184 11.95 10.87 -5.47
CA GLN A 184 10.69 11.61 -5.53
C GLN A 184 9.67 10.92 -6.46
N ASN A 185 10.10 10.48 -7.64
CA ASN A 185 9.27 9.76 -8.60
C ASN A 185 8.75 8.43 -8.00
N TRP A 186 9.53 7.75 -7.16
CA TRP A 186 9.05 6.56 -6.46
C TRP A 186 7.89 6.90 -5.52
N PHE A 187 8.02 7.95 -4.68
CA PHE A 187 6.93 8.39 -3.81
C PHE A 187 5.69 8.80 -4.61
N GLU A 188 5.85 9.53 -5.71
CA GLU A 188 4.76 9.94 -6.60
C GLU A 188 4.09 8.76 -7.32
N SER A 189 4.83 7.67 -7.55
CA SER A 189 4.31 6.47 -8.19
C SER A 189 3.48 5.60 -7.26
N CYS A 190 3.64 5.74 -5.93
CA CYS A 190 2.86 4.99 -4.96
C CYS A 190 1.38 5.37 -5.04
N ILE A 191 0.51 4.38 -5.08
CA ILE A 191 -0.94 4.56 -5.16
C ILE A 191 -1.56 4.16 -3.83
N THR A 192 -2.31 5.08 -3.22
CA THR A 192 -3.04 4.81 -1.99
C THR A 192 -4.54 4.94 -2.26
N GLN A 193 -5.32 3.95 -1.84
CA GLN A 193 -6.75 3.87 -2.10
C GLN A 193 -7.52 3.47 -0.84
N SER A 194 -8.71 4.05 -0.69
CA SER A 194 -9.75 3.50 0.16
C SER A 194 -11.02 3.36 -0.69
N TYR A 195 -11.57 2.17 -0.73
CA TYR A 195 -12.76 1.89 -1.56
C TYR A 195 -14.07 2.05 -0.80
N ALA A 196 -14.08 2.72 0.35
CA ALA A 196 -15.32 3.11 1.00
C ALA A 196 -16.23 3.92 0.06
N ASN A 197 -15.63 4.79 -0.78
CA ASN A 197 -16.32 5.57 -1.81
C ASN A 197 -15.65 5.35 -3.18
N PRO A 198 -16.12 4.39 -3.99
CA PRO A 198 -15.58 4.14 -5.34
C PRO A 198 -15.73 5.38 -6.24
N ARG A 199 -14.65 5.78 -6.90
CA ARG A 199 -14.62 6.96 -7.78
C ARG A 199 -14.76 6.56 -9.24
N ALA A 200 -15.80 7.07 -9.90
CA ALA A 200 -16.03 6.85 -11.32
C ALA A 200 -14.88 7.40 -12.19
N GLU A 201 -14.26 8.50 -11.78
CA GLU A 201 -13.19 9.19 -12.51
C GLU A 201 -11.94 8.29 -12.70
N ASN A 202 -11.76 7.23 -11.91
CA ASN A 202 -10.63 6.31 -12.08
C ASN A 202 -10.62 5.66 -13.48
N ILE A 203 -11.75 5.59 -14.14
CA ILE A 203 -11.87 5.03 -15.49
C ILE A 203 -11.06 5.83 -16.53
N VAL A 204 -10.84 7.12 -16.29
CA VAL A 204 -10.05 8.00 -17.15
C VAL A 204 -8.61 7.51 -17.29
N LEU A 205 -8.06 6.83 -16.27
CA LEU A 205 -6.71 6.29 -16.28
C LEU A 205 -6.45 5.32 -17.45
N VAL A 206 -7.47 4.59 -17.86
CA VAL A 206 -7.39 3.58 -18.94
C VAL A 206 -8.15 4.00 -20.21
N SER A 207 -8.83 5.14 -20.20
CA SER A 207 -9.62 5.63 -21.33
C SER A 207 -8.80 6.26 -22.46
N LYS A 208 -7.50 6.47 -22.24
CA LYS A 208 -6.60 7.14 -23.20
C LYS A 208 -6.27 6.28 -24.45
N SER A 209 -6.52 4.98 -24.41
CA SER A 209 -6.22 4.04 -25.47
C SER A 209 -7.38 3.06 -25.62
N GLU A 210 -7.84 2.81 -26.84
CA GLU A 210 -8.89 1.82 -27.10
C GLU A 210 -8.49 0.42 -26.64
N THR A 211 -7.24 0.03 -26.86
CA THR A 211 -6.70 -1.26 -26.38
C THR A 211 -6.80 -1.42 -24.85
N THR A 212 -6.53 -0.35 -24.09
CA THR A 212 -6.64 -0.37 -22.63
C THR A 212 -8.10 -0.42 -22.17
N LYS A 213 -8.98 0.23 -22.90
CA LYS A 213 -10.43 0.20 -22.67
C LYS A 213 -11.00 -1.20 -22.89
N GLU A 214 -10.63 -1.84 -24.02
CA GLU A 214 -10.99 -3.24 -24.30
C GLU A 214 -10.46 -4.19 -23.21
N SER A 215 -9.21 -4.02 -22.78
CA SER A 215 -8.62 -4.82 -21.70
C SER A 215 -9.38 -4.66 -20.38
N LEU A 216 -9.84 -3.45 -20.04
CA LEU A 216 -10.69 -3.22 -18.87
C LEU A 216 -12.04 -3.94 -18.98
N ILE A 217 -12.71 -3.81 -20.14
CA ILE A 217 -13.99 -4.49 -20.38
C ILE A 217 -13.82 -6.02 -20.28
N HIS A 218 -12.76 -6.57 -20.85
CA HIS A 218 -12.41 -7.97 -20.70
C HIS A 218 -12.25 -8.37 -19.23
N ALA A 219 -11.43 -7.64 -18.47
CA ALA A 219 -11.20 -7.93 -17.06
C ALA A 219 -12.48 -7.84 -16.21
N LEU A 220 -13.40 -6.91 -16.53
CA LEU A 220 -14.70 -6.81 -15.86
C LEU A 220 -15.59 -8.01 -16.21
N ASN A 221 -15.60 -8.43 -17.48
CA ASN A 221 -16.37 -9.59 -17.92
C ASN A 221 -15.84 -10.90 -17.32
N ASP A 222 -14.53 -11.06 -17.18
CA ASP A 222 -13.90 -12.22 -16.54
C ASP A 222 -14.35 -12.41 -15.08
N VAL A 223 -14.67 -11.31 -14.41
CA VAL A 223 -15.19 -11.34 -13.03
C VAL A 223 -16.72 -11.34 -12.95
N GLY A 224 -17.41 -11.51 -14.10
CA GLY A 224 -18.87 -11.64 -14.17
C GLY A 224 -19.61 -10.31 -14.16
N ILE A 225 -18.93 -9.20 -14.45
CA ILE A 225 -19.55 -7.88 -14.66
C ILE A 225 -19.73 -7.71 -16.18
N ASP A 226 -20.88 -8.11 -16.68
CA ASP A 226 -21.21 -8.12 -18.13
C ASP A 226 -21.38 -6.70 -18.67
N LEU A 227 -20.32 -6.16 -19.26
CA LEU A 227 -20.30 -4.85 -19.93
C LEU A 227 -19.87 -5.00 -21.38
N SER A 228 -20.58 -4.32 -22.29
CA SER A 228 -20.16 -4.16 -23.67
C SER A 228 -19.34 -2.89 -23.93
N GLY A 229 -19.31 -1.96 -22.97
CA GLY A 229 -18.58 -0.71 -23.06
C GLY A 229 -18.88 0.24 -21.91
N TYR A 230 -18.35 1.44 -22.03
CA TYR A 230 -18.67 2.56 -21.14
C TYR A 230 -18.51 3.89 -21.88
N ARG A 231 -19.17 4.92 -21.36
CA ARG A 231 -19.00 6.32 -21.77
C ARG A 231 -18.76 7.18 -20.53
N TYR A 232 -17.66 7.91 -20.52
CA TYR A 232 -17.36 8.90 -19.50
C TYR A 232 -17.51 10.30 -20.08
N ASP A 233 -18.30 11.14 -19.43
CA ASP A 233 -18.52 12.54 -19.78
C ASP A 233 -17.59 13.40 -18.92
N GLU A 234 -16.60 14.02 -19.53
CA GLU A 234 -15.58 14.82 -18.84
C GLU A 234 -16.14 16.13 -18.25
N ASP A 235 -17.16 16.70 -18.90
CA ASP A 235 -17.77 17.97 -18.45
C ASP A 235 -18.63 17.77 -17.21
N SER A 236 -19.50 16.78 -17.24
CA SER A 236 -20.38 16.44 -16.13
C SER A 236 -19.74 15.49 -15.10
N LYS A 237 -18.59 14.87 -15.42
CA LYS A 237 -17.92 13.82 -14.64
C LYS A 237 -18.79 12.59 -14.35
N HIS A 238 -19.77 12.32 -15.23
CA HIS A 238 -20.64 11.15 -15.13
C HIS A 238 -20.10 10.00 -15.96
N LEU A 239 -20.14 8.80 -15.38
CA LEU A 239 -19.83 7.54 -16.04
C LEU A 239 -21.13 6.77 -16.33
N PHE A 240 -21.25 6.29 -17.54
CA PHE A 240 -22.33 5.39 -17.97
C PHE A 240 -21.72 4.05 -18.40
N THR A 241 -22.21 2.96 -17.84
CA THR A 241 -21.90 1.61 -18.26
C THR A 241 -22.83 1.19 -19.40
N GLN A 242 -22.35 0.37 -20.33
CA GLN A 242 -23.09 -0.06 -21.51
C GLN A 242 -23.24 -1.59 -21.51
N ARG A 243 -24.43 -2.05 -21.84
CA ARG A 243 -24.74 -3.46 -22.04
C ARG A 243 -25.50 -3.66 -23.37
N THR A 244 -25.15 -4.72 -24.09
CA THR A 244 -25.83 -5.08 -25.33
C THR A 244 -26.83 -6.20 -25.05
N ILE A 245 -28.11 -5.89 -25.16
CA ILE A 245 -29.21 -6.83 -24.95
C ILE A 245 -30.02 -6.92 -26.24
N ASN A 246 -30.11 -8.12 -26.82
CA ASN A 246 -30.82 -8.37 -28.10
C ASN A 246 -30.35 -7.45 -29.25
N GLY A 247 -29.03 -7.20 -29.32
CA GLY A 247 -28.43 -6.36 -30.36
C GLY A 247 -28.60 -4.84 -30.15
N LYS A 248 -29.24 -4.41 -29.05
CA LYS A 248 -29.40 -3.00 -28.70
C LYS A 248 -28.55 -2.63 -27.49
N VAL A 249 -27.85 -1.50 -27.57
CA VAL A 249 -27.03 -0.97 -26.48
C VAL A 249 -27.91 -0.17 -25.50
N TYR A 250 -27.78 -0.47 -24.24
CA TYR A 250 -28.40 0.26 -23.12
C TYR A 250 -27.35 0.87 -22.25
N GLU A 251 -27.57 2.11 -21.80
CA GLU A 251 -26.72 2.80 -20.85
C GLU A 251 -27.35 2.82 -19.46
N LEU A 252 -26.51 2.58 -18.43
CA LEU A 252 -26.88 2.68 -17.03
C LEU A 252 -25.92 3.65 -16.33
N PRO A 253 -26.41 4.65 -15.58
CA PRO A 253 -25.55 5.51 -14.80
C PRO A 253 -24.75 4.70 -13.76
N PHE A 254 -23.50 5.06 -13.51
CA PHE A 254 -22.62 4.40 -12.54
C PHE A 254 -23.25 4.29 -11.15
N GLU A 255 -23.97 5.31 -10.74
CA GLU A 255 -24.67 5.38 -9.45
C GLU A 255 -25.73 4.28 -9.27
N ALA A 256 -26.32 3.83 -10.37
CA ALA A 256 -27.33 2.77 -10.40
C ALA A 256 -26.74 1.35 -10.41
N GLU A 257 -25.41 1.20 -10.58
CA GLU A 257 -24.74 -0.08 -10.48
C GLU A 257 -24.71 -0.61 -9.03
N SER A 258 -24.55 -1.93 -8.88
CA SER A 258 -24.33 -2.53 -7.56
C SER A 258 -23.03 -2.02 -6.92
N ASP A 259 -22.97 -2.00 -5.60
CA ASP A 259 -21.77 -1.54 -4.89
C ASP A 259 -20.51 -2.34 -5.25
N GLY A 260 -20.63 -3.66 -5.45
CA GLY A 260 -19.52 -4.50 -5.91
C GLY A 260 -19.07 -4.15 -7.32
N THR A 261 -20.04 -3.91 -8.24
CA THR A 261 -19.76 -3.47 -9.61
C THR A 261 -19.07 -2.10 -9.62
N LYS A 262 -19.60 -1.12 -8.87
CA LYS A 262 -18.98 0.21 -8.71
C LYS A 262 -17.55 0.11 -8.23
N LYS A 263 -17.30 -0.73 -7.22
CA LYS A 263 -15.97 -0.93 -6.67
C LYS A 263 -15.02 -1.51 -7.71
N MET A 264 -15.40 -2.54 -8.45
CA MET A 264 -14.55 -3.14 -9.48
C MET A 264 -14.28 -2.18 -10.63
N ILE A 265 -15.28 -1.43 -11.10
CA ILE A 265 -15.11 -0.39 -12.13
C ILE A 265 -14.13 0.70 -11.68
N ALA A 266 -14.14 1.07 -10.39
CA ALA A 266 -13.23 2.07 -9.85
C ALA A 266 -11.83 1.51 -9.53
N ALA A 267 -11.72 0.23 -9.16
CA ALA A 267 -10.49 -0.40 -8.73
C ALA A 267 -9.63 -0.91 -9.90
N LEU A 268 -10.24 -1.63 -10.84
CA LEU A 268 -9.49 -2.27 -11.93
C LEU A 268 -8.62 -1.30 -12.74
N PRO A 269 -9.07 -0.09 -13.15
CA PRO A 269 -8.21 0.87 -13.84
C PRO A 269 -6.92 1.19 -13.09
N VAL A 270 -7.04 1.41 -11.79
CA VAL A 270 -5.90 1.72 -10.92
C VAL A 270 -4.94 0.53 -10.81
N LEU A 271 -5.48 -0.67 -10.61
CA LEU A 271 -4.69 -1.90 -10.51
C LEU A 271 -4.00 -2.24 -11.83
N MET A 272 -4.67 -2.01 -12.97
CA MET A 272 -4.10 -2.20 -14.31
C MET A 272 -2.91 -1.24 -14.55
N VAL A 273 -3.06 0.04 -14.22
CA VAL A 273 -1.97 1.01 -14.31
C VAL A 273 -0.81 0.60 -13.40
N ALA A 274 -1.11 0.16 -12.17
CA ALA A 274 -0.08 -0.31 -11.25
C ALA A 274 0.71 -1.48 -11.83
N LEU A 275 0.05 -2.49 -12.40
CA LEU A 275 0.69 -3.64 -13.04
C LEU A 275 1.51 -3.24 -14.27
N GLN A 276 0.96 -2.33 -15.11
CA GLN A 276 1.64 -1.84 -16.32
C GLN A 276 2.89 -1.03 -16.01
N GLU A 277 2.94 -0.32 -14.90
CA GLU A 277 4.02 0.60 -14.54
C GLU A 277 4.93 0.08 -13.42
N GLY A 278 4.58 -1.02 -12.75
CA GLY A 278 5.37 -1.59 -11.66
C GLY A 278 5.24 -0.80 -10.36
N ARG A 279 4.03 -0.27 -10.06
CA ARG A 279 3.79 0.60 -8.90
C ARG A 279 3.47 -0.18 -7.63
N THR A 280 3.73 0.44 -6.48
CA THR A 280 3.23 -0.01 -5.18
C THR A 280 1.82 0.53 -4.96
N VAL A 281 0.87 -0.35 -4.63
CA VAL A 281 -0.52 -0.02 -4.33
C VAL A 281 -0.84 -0.38 -2.89
N VAL A 282 -1.38 0.57 -2.15
CA VAL A 282 -1.82 0.39 -0.75
C VAL A 282 -3.32 0.61 -0.68
N VAL A 283 -4.06 -0.40 -0.22
CA VAL A 283 -5.53 -0.38 -0.21
C VAL A 283 -6.07 -0.75 1.16
N ASP A 284 -6.82 0.16 1.76
CA ASP A 284 -7.56 -0.17 2.98
C ASP A 284 -8.90 -0.82 2.64
N GLU A 285 -9.25 -1.90 3.37
CA GLU A 285 -10.49 -2.68 3.21
C GLU A 285 -10.74 -3.11 1.75
N LEU A 286 -9.75 -3.76 1.13
CA LEU A 286 -9.88 -4.20 -0.27
C LEU A 286 -11.07 -5.15 -0.47
N ASP A 287 -11.40 -5.97 0.53
CA ASP A 287 -12.52 -6.93 0.52
C ASP A 287 -13.89 -6.28 0.72
N ALA A 288 -13.99 -5.07 1.28
CA ALA A 288 -15.27 -4.45 1.59
C ALA A 288 -16.20 -4.42 0.36
N LYS A 289 -17.42 -4.98 0.48
CA LYS A 289 -18.43 -5.08 -0.59
C LYS A 289 -18.01 -5.91 -1.82
N LEU A 290 -16.88 -6.64 -1.77
CA LEU A 290 -16.48 -7.56 -2.83
C LEU A 290 -16.85 -9.00 -2.48
N HIS A 291 -17.31 -9.74 -3.48
CA HIS A 291 -17.41 -11.19 -3.34
C HIS A 291 -15.99 -11.79 -3.21
N PRO A 292 -15.75 -12.78 -2.33
CA PRO A 292 -14.41 -13.37 -2.12
C PRO A 292 -13.69 -13.81 -3.39
N LYS A 293 -14.43 -14.28 -4.41
CA LYS A 293 -13.84 -14.63 -5.72
C LYS A 293 -13.21 -13.42 -6.42
N LEU A 294 -13.81 -12.22 -6.27
CA LEU A 294 -13.26 -10.98 -6.86
C LEU A 294 -11.99 -10.55 -6.14
N LEU A 295 -11.97 -10.62 -4.81
CA LEU A 295 -10.76 -10.37 -4.03
C LEU A 295 -9.63 -11.33 -4.44
N ARG A 296 -9.94 -12.63 -4.57
CA ARG A 296 -8.98 -13.63 -5.04
C ARG A 296 -8.47 -13.33 -6.45
N TYR A 297 -9.34 -12.87 -7.34
CA TYR A 297 -8.97 -12.46 -8.70
C TYR A 297 -7.94 -11.31 -8.66
N VAL A 298 -8.19 -10.27 -7.88
CA VAL A 298 -7.23 -9.14 -7.70
C VAL A 298 -5.89 -9.63 -7.16
N ILE A 299 -5.89 -10.48 -6.14
CA ILE A 299 -4.65 -11.07 -5.59
C ILE A 299 -3.87 -11.82 -6.68
N GLN A 300 -4.58 -12.63 -7.47
CA GLN A 300 -3.97 -13.41 -8.55
C GLN A 300 -3.42 -12.54 -9.68
N MET A 301 -4.01 -11.37 -9.99
CA MET A 301 -3.44 -10.45 -10.98
C MET A 301 -2.00 -10.04 -10.61
N PHE A 302 -1.75 -9.73 -9.33
CA PHE A 302 -0.40 -9.35 -8.86
C PHE A 302 0.55 -10.55 -8.75
N LYS A 303 0.02 -11.74 -8.48
CA LYS A 303 0.81 -12.99 -8.38
C LYS A 303 1.08 -13.66 -9.71
N ASN A 304 0.43 -13.22 -10.78
CA ASN A 304 0.63 -13.78 -12.12
C ASN A 304 1.82 -13.10 -12.82
N PRO A 305 2.93 -13.81 -13.10
CA PRO A 305 4.12 -13.23 -13.71
C PRO A 305 3.87 -12.71 -15.14
N GLU A 306 2.88 -13.24 -15.86
CA GLU A 306 2.51 -12.77 -17.19
C GLU A 306 1.80 -11.41 -17.16
N LEU A 307 1.08 -11.10 -16.09
CA LEU A 307 0.41 -9.81 -15.88
C LEU A 307 1.33 -8.82 -15.14
N ASN A 308 2.06 -9.29 -14.14
CA ASN A 308 2.91 -8.46 -13.28
C ASN A 308 4.38 -8.47 -13.74
N LYS A 309 4.63 -8.14 -14.98
CA LYS A 309 5.99 -8.15 -15.59
C LYS A 309 6.91 -7.09 -15.03
N LYS A 310 6.37 -6.00 -14.48
CA LYS A 310 7.14 -4.87 -13.96
C LYS A 310 7.31 -4.86 -12.44
N GLY A 311 6.82 -5.91 -11.77
CA GLY A 311 7.01 -6.06 -10.33
C GLY A 311 6.18 -5.10 -9.49
N ALA A 312 4.92 -4.87 -9.86
CA ALA A 312 3.96 -4.15 -9.03
C ALA A 312 3.73 -4.88 -7.72
N GLN A 313 3.50 -4.13 -6.63
CA GLN A 313 3.25 -4.68 -5.30
C GLN A 313 1.91 -4.20 -4.75
N LEU A 314 1.18 -5.09 -4.08
CA LEU A 314 -0.12 -4.81 -3.46
C LEU A 314 -0.04 -5.06 -1.95
N LEU A 315 -0.19 -3.99 -1.16
CA LEU A 315 -0.38 -4.05 0.29
C LEU A 315 -1.84 -3.70 0.59
N PHE A 316 -2.55 -4.55 1.31
CA PHE A 316 -3.95 -4.26 1.62
C PHE A 316 -4.38 -4.81 2.98
N SER A 317 -5.40 -4.19 3.58
CA SER A 317 -6.11 -4.75 4.72
C SER A 317 -7.33 -5.55 4.28
N SER A 318 -7.67 -6.59 5.04
CA SER A 318 -8.84 -7.41 4.78
C SER A 318 -9.43 -8.02 6.06
N HIS A 319 -10.74 -8.23 6.04
CA HIS A 319 -11.49 -9.05 7.00
C HIS A 319 -11.95 -10.39 6.40
N ASP A 320 -11.71 -10.61 5.10
CA ASP A 320 -12.14 -11.83 4.43
C ASP A 320 -11.21 -13.02 4.74
N LEU A 321 -11.65 -13.87 5.64
CA LEU A 321 -10.93 -15.10 5.99
C LEU A 321 -11.04 -16.18 4.92
N THR A 322 -11.99 -16.07 3.98
CA THR A 322 -12.17 -17.12 2.93
C THR A 322 -11.01 -17.14 1.95
N THR A 323 -10.27 -16.04 1.82
CA THR A 323 -9.03 -15.92 1.03
C THR A 323 -7.77 -16.18 1.85
N MET A 324 -7.83 -16.17 3.20
CA MET A 324 -6.68 -16.45 4.08
C MET A 324 -6.33 -17.95 4.05
N LYS A 325 -5.86 -18.46 2.93
CA LYS A 325 -5.55 -19.87 2.72
C LYS A 325 -4.15 -20.07 2.17
N ASN A 326 -3.55 -21.20 2.53
CA ASN A 326 -2.26 -21.64 2.00
C ASN A 326 -2.26 -21.88 0.47
N THR A 327 -3.44 -22.00 -0.14
CA THR A 327 -3.61 -22.06 -1.60
C THR A 327 -3.69 -20.69 -2.28
N VAL A 328 -3.70 -19.61 -1.51
CA VAL A 328 -3.76 -18.21 -1.98
C VAL A 328 -2.51 -17.46 -1.58
N PHE A 329 -2.08 -17.62 -0.33
CA PHE A 329 -0.97 -16.89 0.26
C PHE A 329 0.16 -17.77 0.75
N ARG A 330 1.36 -17.22 0.71
CA ARG A 330 2.52 -17.65 1.47
C ARG A 330 2.38 -17.14 2.93
N ARG A 331 3.10 -17.75 3.87
CA ARG A 331 3.10 -17.30 5.28
C ARG A 331 3.67 -15.89 5.44
N ASP A 332 4.66 -15.54 4.64
CA ASP A 332 5.32 -14.23 4.66
C ASP A 332 4.50 -13.14 3.94
N GLU A 333 3.43 -13.51 3.23
CA GLU A 333 2.46 -12.57 2.65
C GLU A 333 1.31 -12.19 3.62
N ILE A 334 1.13 -12.94 4.72
CA ILE A 334 0.07 -12.70 5.71
C ILE A 334 0.67 -11.98 6.92
N TRP A 335 0.07 -10.85 7.26
CA TRP A 335 0.43 -10.00 8.39
C TRP A 335 -0.76 -9.84 9.32
N PHE A 336 -0.48 -9.74 10.61
CA PHE A 336 -1.48 -9.47 11.63
C PHE A 336 -1.22 -8.11 12.27
N ALA A 337 -2.30 -7.37 12.48
CA ALA A 337 -2.35 -6.20 13.30
C ALA A 337 -3.16 -6.53 14.56
N ALA A 338 -2.50 -6.62 15.69
CA ALA A 338 -3.09 -6.93 16.98
C ALA A 338 -2.87 -5.77 17.95
N MET A 339 -3.75 -5.64 18.93
CA MET A 339 -3.62 -4.66 20.01
C MET A 339 -3.14 -5.38 21.26
N ASN A 340 -2.10 -4.86 21.90
CA ASN A 340 -1.63 -5.36 23.18
C ASN A 340 -2.44 -4.76 24.36
N ASP A 341 -2.09 -5.16 25.58
CA ASP A 341 -2.79 -4.72 26.81
C ASP A 341 -2.67 -3.19 27.07
N ASN A 342 -1.68 -2.55 26.48
CA ASN A 342 -1.47 -1.09 26.53
C ASN A 342 -2.22 -0.34 25.43
N HIS A 343 -3.08 -1.01 24.67
CA HIS A 343 -3.75 -0.47 23.49
C HIS A 343 -2.81 -0.01 22.37
N GLU A 344 -1.59 -0.54 22.32
CA GLU A 344 -0.65 -0.31 21.23
C GLU A 344 -0.84 -1.38 20.14
N SER A 345 -0.76 -0.97 18.88
CA SER A 345 -0.82 -1.91 17.77
C SER A 345 0.53 -2.57 17.52
N GLU A 346 0.52 -3.89 17.46
CA GLU A 346 1.67 -4.71 17.08
C GLU A 346 1.44 -5.32 15.71
N ILE A 347 2.49 -5.34 14.88
CA ILE A 347 2.44 -5.88 13.52
C ILE A 347 3.47 -7.01 13.40
N TYR A 348 3.01 -8.19 13.01
CA TYR A 348 3.86 -9.35 12.78
C TYR A 348 3.35 -10.21 11.64
N SER A 349 4.25 -10.94 10.97
CA SER A 349 3.88 -11.86 9.90
C SER A 349 3.54 -13.25 10.44
N LEU A 350 2.71 -13.97 9.72
CA LEU A 350 2.43 -15.38 10.02
C LEU A 350 3.71 -16.24 9.97
N TYR A 351 4.70 -15.86 9.18
CA TYR A 351 5.99 -16.52 9.14
C TYR A 351 6.82 -16.31 10.42
N GLU A 352 6.74 -15.11 11.04
CA GLU A 352 7.44 -14.78 12.28
C GLU A 352 6.76 -15.35 13.51
N PHE A 353 5.45 -15.56 13.42
CA PHE A 353 4.66 -16.07 14.52
C PHE A 353 5.20 -17.44 15.02
N ARG A 354 5.28 -17.58 16.34
CA ARG A 354 5.70 -18.79 17.03
C ARG A 354 4.55 -19.35 17.84
N GLN A 355 4.33 -20.66 17.70
CA GLN A 355 3.39 -21.39 18.53
C GLN A 355 3.95 -21.56 19.95
N GLU A 356 3.15 -22.03 20.88
CA GLU A 356 3.56 -22.25 22.28
C GLU A 356 4.78 -23.19 22.40
N ASP A 357 4.93 -24.14 21.50
CA ASP A 357 6.08 -25.05 21.41
C ASP A 357 7.30 -24.43 20.68
N ASN A 358 7.27 -23.13 20.42
CA ASN A 358 8.27 -22.35 19.70
C ASN A 358 8.46 -22.76 18.22
N THR A 359 7.59 -23.57 17.67
CA THR A 359 7.62 -23.94 16.25
C THR A 359 6.94 -22.86 15.38
N ARG A 360 7.30 -22.81 14.09
CA ARG A 360 6.60 -21.98 13.11
C ARG A 360 5.34 -22.66 12.61
N VAL A 361 4.36 -21.85 12.22
CA VAL A 361 3.18 -22.35 11.51
C VAL A 361 3.61 -23.05 10.22
N LYS A 362 3.09 -24.26 9.97
CA LYS A 362 3.42 -25.01 8.73
C LYS A 362 2.84 -24.31 7.50
N SER A 363 3.54 -24.35 6.36
CA SER A 363 3.04 -23.79 5.08
C SER A 363 1.75 -24.47 4.61
N THR A 364 1.53 -25.72 5.01
CA THR A 364 0.33 -26.52 4.69
C THR A 364 -0.82 -26.35 5.68
N ALA A 365 -0.66 -25.49 6.71
CA ALA A 365 -1.71 -25.28 7.72
C ALA A 365 -2.95 -24.59 7.11
N ALA A 366 -4.10 -24.82 7.70
CA ALA A 366 -5.34 -24.12 7.37
C ALA A 366 -5.35 -22.77 8.11
N PHE A 367 -4.79 -21.73 7.48
CA PHE A 367 -4.55 -20.43 8.11
C PHE A 367 -5.85 -19.79 8.63
N ASP A 368 -6.91 -19.83 7.83
CA ASP A 368 -8.26 -19.35 8.17
C ASP A 368 -8.83 -20.01 9.43
N LYS A 369 -8.73 -21.35 9.51
CA LYS A 369 -9.24 -22.08 10.66
C LYS A 369 -8.45 -21.79 11.93
N GLN A 370 -7.10 -21.80 11.83
CA GLN A 370 -6.24 -21.54 12.98
C GLN A 370 -6.38 -20.10 13.48
N TYR A 371 -6.65 -19.13 12.58
CA TYR A 371 -6.97 -17.76 12.96
C TYR A 371 -8.29 -17.70 13.77
N LEU A 372 -9.36 -18.36 13.28
CA LEU A 372 -10.66 -18.42 13.98
C LEU A 372 -10.60 -19.17 15.32
N GLU A 373 -9.60 -20.03 15.50
CA GLU A 373 -9.32 -20.72 16.77
C GLU A 373 -8.49 -19.86 17.74
N GLY A 374 -8.19 -18.58 17.38
CA GLY A 374 -7.41 -17.67 18.21
C GLY A 374 -5.92 -17.97 18.30
N ARG A 375 -5.39 -18.89 17.45
CA ARG A 375 -4.00 -19.36 17.58
C ARG A 375 -2.94 -18.33 17.23
N TYR A 376 -3.29 -17.24 16.57
CA TYR A 376 -2.34 -16.23 16.11
C TYR A 376 -2.33 -14.97 16.95
N GLY A 377 -3.16 -14.87 18.00
CA GLY A 377 -3.19 -13.74 18.92
C GLY A 377 -3.76 -12.44 18.35
N ALA A 378 -4.36 -12.49 17.15
CA ALA A 378 -4.93 -11.32 16.48
C ALA A 378 -6.42 -11.52 16.17
N ASP A 379 -7.12 -12.31 16.95
CA ASP A 379 -8.55 -12.58 16.82
C ASP A 379 -9.39 -11.56 17.62
N PRO A 380 -10.64 -11.33 17.22
CA PRO A 380 -11.56 -10.50 17.98
C PRO A 380 -11.85 -11.14 19.35
N TYR A 381 -11.61 -10.43 20.44
CA TYR A 381 -12.00 -10.85 21.78
C TYR A 381 -13.53 -10.91 21.90
N LEU A 382 -14.10 -12.09 21.72
CA LEU A 382 -15.52 -12.37 21.97
C LEU A 382 -15.75 -12.99 23.35
N SER A 383 -14.79 -12.88 24.27
CA SER A 383 -14.93 -13.40 25.61
C SER A 383 -16.10 -12.71 26.32
N ASN A 384 -17.09 -13.49 26.75
CA ASN A 384 -18.21 -13.15 27.64
C ASN A 384 -19.54 -12.69 27.04
N MET A 385 -19.70 -12.47 25.75
CA MET A 385 -21.03 -12.12 25.19
C MET A 385 -22.10 -13.21 25.37
N LEU A 386 -21.68 -14.47 25.59
CA LEU A 386 -22.62 -15.60 25.76
C LEU A 386 -22.93 -15.97 27.22
N THR A 387 -22.32 -15.32 28.19
CA THR A 387 -22.54 -15.66 29.61
C THR A 387 -23.72 -14.93 30.24
N GLY A 388 -24.41 -14.04 29.52
CA GLY A 388 -25.69 -13.43 29.92
C GLY A 388 -25.66 -12.61 31.22
N ARG A 389 -24.48 -12.19 31.71
CA ARG A 389 -24.37 -11.49 32.99
C ARG A 389 -24.57 -9.97 32.93
N ASP A 390 -24.48 -9.38 31.74
CA ASP A 390 -24.41 -7.92 31.57
C ASP A 390 -25.64 -7.29 30.87
N TRP A 391 -26.70 -8.05 30.65
CA TRP A 391 -27.92 -7.57 29.99
C TRP A 391 -29.15 -7.53 30.95
N ALA A 392 -28.96 -7.64 32.27
CA ALA A 392 -30.03 -7.59 33.26
C ALA A 392 -30.04 -6.26 34.01
#